data_9185b65900aa4579de313304e840e37a
#
_entry.id   9185b65900aa4579de313304e840e37a
#
_cell.length_a   1.000
_cell.length_b   1.000
_cell.length_c   1.000
_cell.angle_alpha   90.00
_cell.angle_beta   90.00
_cell.angle_gamma   90.00
#
_symmetry.space_group_name_H-M   'P 1'
#
loop_
_entity.id
_entity.type
_entity.pdbx_description
1 polymer ?
#
loop_
_entity_poly.entity_id
_entity_poly.type
_entity_poly.pdbx_seq_one_letter_code
_entity_poly.pdbx_strand_id
1 'polypeptide(L)'
;MYSRYGYALLIFIAGGITDILDGLAARLTNQATALGSVLDPIADKFTLVTSFVLMSIYGIIPAWIAIVIISRDLIVITGCLILYMLGHSPKIEPTIFGKASNASQFTLIGIALIVINIKNGFIIPMPLYMLTAFLCAVSGLQYIFRGMKLASVVMNAKLPRPGLNSTP
;
A
#
# COMPACT_ATOMS: atom_id res chain seq x y z
N MET A 1 -6.48 -24.18 20.33
CA MET A 1 -6.64 -23.04 19.42
C MET A 1 -5.31 -22.41 18.97
N TYR A 2 -4.24 -22.55 19.76
CA TYR A 2 -2.91 -21.94 19.50
C TYR A 2 -2.14 -22.50 18.28
N SER A 3 -2.35 -23.75 17.89
CA SER A 3 -1.63 -24.32 16.73
C SER A 3 -1.96 -23.66 15.38
N ARG A 4 -3.09 -22.97 15.28
CA ARG A 4 -3.50 -22.30 14.03
C ARG A 4 -2.75 -21.00 13.77
N TYR A 5 -2.33 -20.27 14.80
CA TYR A 5 -1.55 -19.03 14.62
C TYR A 5 -0.10 -19.30 14.20
N GLY A 6 0.47 -20.44 14.62
CA GLY A 6 1.78 -20.88 14.14
C GLY A 6 1.80 -21.12 12.62
N TYR A 7 0.75 -21.73 12.07
CA TYR A 7 0.61 -21.90 10.62
C TYR A 7 0.44 -20.56 9.91
N ALA A 8 -0.30 -19.60 10.49
CA ALA A 8 -0.46 -18.27 9.92
C ALA A 8 0.89 -17.53 9.82
N LEU A 9 1.72 -17.63 10.87
CA LEU A 9 3.07 -17.06 10.86
C LEU A 9 3.96 -17.72 9.81
N LEU A 10 3.93 -19.04 9.71
CA LEU A 10 4.71 -19.78 8.70
C LEU A 10 4.29 -19.40 7.28
N ILE A 11 2.99 -19.32 7.01
CA ILE A 11 2.45 -18.92 5.70
C ILE A 11 2.85 -17.47 5.38
N PHE A 12 2.80 -16.57 6.36
CA PHE A 12 3.20 -15.18 6.17
C PHE A 12 4.69 -15.05 5.85
N ILE A 13 5.56 -15.76 6.57
CA ILE A 13 7.00 -15.77 6.30
C ILE A 13 7.28 -16.42 4.94
N ALA A 14 6.65 -17.55 4.63
CA ALA A 14 6.81 -18.23 3.35
C ALA A 14 6.37 -17.34 2.19
N GLY A 15 5.22 -16.65 2.30
CA GLY A 15 4.74 -15.67 1.32
C GLY A 15 5.75 -14.54 1.11
N GLY A 16 6.23 -13.92 2.18
CA GLY A 16 7.24 -12.86 2.09
C GLY A 16 8.56 -13.31 1.44
N ILE A 17 9.01 -14.55 1.72
CA ILE A 17 10.20 -15.11 1.07
C ILE A 17 9.93 -15.37 -0.42
N THR A 18 8.76 -15.91 -0.75
CA THR A 18 8.37 -16.18 -2.15
C THR A 18 8.32 -14.88 -2.95
N ASP A 19 7.73 -13.82 -2.42
CA ASP A 19 7.66 -12.50 -3.08
C ASP A 19 9.07 -11.93 -3.36
N ILE A 20 10.00 -12.09 -2.41
CA ILE A 20 11.40 -11.64 -2.61
C ILE A 20 12.07 -12.47 -3.72
N LEU A 21 11.86 -13.79 -3.72
CA LEU A 21 12.44 -14.71 -4.72
C LEU A 21 11.86 -14.44 -6.12
N ASP A 22 10.54 -14.21 -6.22
CA ASP A 22 9.88 -13.92 -7.48
C ASP A 22 10.33 -12.56 -8.02
N GLY A 23 10.44 -11.54 -7.16
CA GLY A 23 11.01 -10.26 -7.53
C GLY A 23 12.47 -10.33 -8.00
N LEU A 24 13.28 -11.21 -7.40
CA LEU A 24 14.66 -11.43 -7.80
C LEU A 24 14.72 -12.20 -9.13
N ALA A 25 13.93 -13.26 -9.27
CA ALA A 25 13.85 -14.07 -10.49
C ALA A 25 13.37 -13.24 -11.68
N ALA A 26 12.33 -12.40 -11.51
CA ALA A 26 11.82 -11.52 -12.55
C ALA A 26 12.87 -10.50 -13.05
N ARG A 27 13.72 -10.00 -12.13
CA ARG A 27 14.84 -9.10 -12.48
C ARG A 27 15.95 -9.82 -13.24
N LEU A 28 16.22 -11.07 -12.91
CA LEU A 28 17.30 -11.87 -13.53
C LEU A 28 16.90 -12.41 -14.89
N THR A 29 15.62 -12.73 -15.10
CA THR A 29 15.15 -13.38 -16.34
C THR A 29 14.61 -12.41 -17.39
N ASN A 30 14.44 -11.11 -17.08
CA ASN A 30 13.80 -10.11 -17.96
C ASN A 30 12.42 -10.53 -18.51
N GLN A 31 11.74 -11.48 -17.86
CA GLN A 31 10.45 -12.04 -18.29
C GLN A 31 9.27 -11.50 -17.45
N ALA A 32 9.27 -10.21 -17.12
CA ALA A 32 8.11 -9.61 -16.50
C ALA A 32 6.94 -9.59 -17.49
N THR A 33 5.93 -10.44 -17.28
CA THR A 33 4.71 -10.38 -18.07
C THR A 33 3.92 -9.13 -17.68
N ALA A 34 3.35 -8.42 -18.67
CA ALA A 34 2.58 -7.21 -18.42
C ALA A 34 1.39 -7.45 -17.44
N LEU A 35 0.83 -8.64 -17.46
CA LEU A 35 -0.25 -9.07 -16.54
C LEU A 35 0.28 -9.28 -15.11
N GLY A 36 1.41 -9.95 -14.92
CA GLY A 36 2.00 -10.18 -13.60
C GLY A 36 2.34 -8.87 -12.91
N SER A 37 2.95 -7.92 -13.61
CA SER A 37 3.35 -6.62 -13.05
C SER A 37 2.18 -5.77 -12.53
N VAL A 38 0.94 -6.07 -12.93
CA VAL A 38 -0.28 -5.40 -12.45
C VAL A 38 -0.97 -6.23 -11.36
N LEU A 39 -1.00 -7.56 -11.51
CA LEU A 39 -1.65 -8.44 -10.53
C LEU A 39 -0.91 -8.48 -9.19
N ASP A 40 0.42 -8.50 -9.21
CA ASP A 40 1.24 -8.61 -7.99
C ASP A 40 0.96 -7.48 -6.97
N PRO A 41 1.00 -6.19 -7.34
CA PRO A 41 0.66 -5.11 -6.39
C PRO A 41 -0.78 -5.16 -5.87
N ILE A 42 -1.71 -5.71 -6.66
CA ILE A 42 -3.11 -5.85 -6.24
C ILE A 42 -3.24 -7.00 -5.23
N ALA A 43 -2.62 -8.14 -5.50
CA ALA A 43 -2.63 -9.30 -4.62
C ALA A 43 -1.99 -8.97 -3.26
N ASP A 44 -0.85 -8.27 -3.25
CA ASP A 44 -0.17 -7.80 -2.05
C ASP A 44 -1.09 -6.91 -1.21
N LYS A 45 -1.76 -5.96 -1.84
CA LYS A 45 -2.69 -5.06 -1.16
C LYS A 45 -3.90 -5.81 -0.59
N PHE A 46 -4.42 -6.77 -1.33
CA PHE A 46 -5.54 -7.59 -0.86
C PHE A 46 -5.14 -8.42 0.36
N THR A 47 -3.96 -9.01 0.34
CA THR A 47 -3.40 -9.78 1.46
C THR A 47 -3.21 -8.92 2.70
N LEU A 48 -2.63 -7.71 2.55
CA LEU A 48 -2.44 -6.77 3.66
C LEU A 48 -3.79 -6.34 4.27
N VAL A 49 -4.72 -5.88 3.44
CA VAL A 49 -6.04 -5.41 3.90
C VAL A 49 -6.77 -6.54 4.64
N THR A 50 -6.82 -7.74 4.06
CA THR A 50 -7.47 -8.91 4.69
C THR A 50 -6.81 -9.25 6.02
N SER A 51 -5.48 -9.22 6.10
CA SER A 51 -4.73 -9.48 7.33
C SER A 51 -5.07 -8.47 8.42
N PHE A 52 -5.11 -7.16 8.11
CA PHE A 52 -5.47 -6.12 9.08
C PHE A 52 -6.92 -6.23 9.55
N VAL A 53 -7.85 -6.53 8.64
CA VAL A 53 -9.27 -6.75 8.98
C VAL A 53 -9.41 -7.93 9.93
N LEU A 54 -8.82 -9.08 9.60
CA LEU A 54 -8.88 -10.27 10.44
C LEU A 54 -8.23 -10.04 11.80
N MET A 55 -7.04 -9.45 11.85
CA MET A 55 -6.35 -9.15 13.12
C MET A 55 -7.15 -8.18 13.99
N SER A 56 -7.86 -7.23 13.36
CA SER A 56 -8.74 -6.30 14.07
C SER A 56 -9.99 -6.99 14.63
N ILE A 57 -10.63 -7.88 13.85
CA ILE A 57 -11.79 -8.66 14.30
C ILE A 57 -11.42 -9.58 15.48
N TYR A 58 -10.22 -10.17 15.45
CA TYR A 58 -9.71 -11.01 16.55
C TYR A 58 -9.14 -10.22 17.72
N GLY A 59 -9.22 -8.89 17.69
CA GLY A 59 -8.74 -8.04 18.80
C GLY A 59 -7.22 -8.00 18.99
N ILE A 60 -6.45 -8.44 17.98
CA ILE A 60 -4.99 -8.49 17.98
C ILE A 60 -4.42 -7.10 17.76
N ILE A 61 -5.02 -6.37 16.84
CA ILE A 61 -4.67 -5.00 16.47
C ILE A 61 -5.87 -4.10 16.72
N PRO A 62 -5.70 -2.89 17.29
CA PRO A 62 -6.79 -1.94 17.46
C PRO A 62 -7.47 -1.58 16.15
N ALA A 63 -8.82 -1.53 16.14
CA ALA A 63 -9.59 -1.26 14.93
C ALA A 63 -9.24 0.08 14.25
N TRP A 64 -8.88 1.10 15.03
CA TRP A 64 -8.54 2.41 14.49
C TRP A 64 -7.30 2.36 13.57
N ILE A 65 -6.30 1.53 13.85
CA ILE A 65 -5.12 1.41 12.99
C ILE A 65 -5.47 0.73 11.67
N ALA A 66 -6.32 -0.31 11.70
CA ALA A 66 -6.80 -0.97 10.49
C ALA A 66 -7.58 0.04 9.61
N ILE A 67 -8.43 0.87 10.21
CA ILE A 67 -9.18 1.91 9.48
C ILE A 67 -8.23 2.91 8.82
N VAL A 68 -7.21 3.40 9.52
CA VAL A 68 -6.22 4.35 8.97
C VAL A 68 -5.47 3.76 7.78
N ILE A 69 -5.03 2.50 7.89
CA ILE A 69 -4.30 1.81 6.83
C ILE A 69 -5.19 1.63 5.59
N ILE A 70 -6.40 1.09 5.78
CA ILE A 70 -7.34 0.83 4.68
C ILE A 70 -7.77 2.13 4.01
N SER A 71 -8.08 3.18 4.78
CA SER A 71 -8.45 4.49 4.23
C SER A 71 -7.34 5.06 3.34
N ARG A 72 -6.09 4.98 3.79
CA ARG A 72 -4.93 5.43 2.99
C ARG A 72 -4.81 4.63 1.68
N ASP A 73 -4.95 3.32 1.73
CA ASP A 73 -4.83 2.48 0.54
C ASP A 73 -5.96 2.76 -0.46
N LEU A 74 -7.19 2.97 0.02
CA LEU A 74 -8.32 3.41 -0.83
C LEU A 74 -8.07 4.77 -1.47
N ILE A 75 -7.52 5.74 -0.73
CA ILE A 75 -7.18 7.06 -1.27
C ILE A 75 -6.16 6.93 -2.42
N VAL A 76 -5.13 6.11 -2.23
CA VAL A 76 -4.10 5.90 -3.25
C VAL A 76 -4.67 5.22 -4.49
N ILE A 77 -5.45 4.14 -4.32
CA ILE A 77 -6.06 3.40 -5.42
C ILE A 77 -7.03 4.30 -6.20
N THR A 78 -7.90 5.02 -5.49
CA THR A 78 -8.88 5.93 -6.11
C THR A 78 -8.17 7.06 -6.86
N GLY A 79 -7.12 7.65 -6.28
CA GLY A 79 -6.32 8.67 -6.92
C GLY A 79 -5.65 8.19 -8.21
N CYS A 80 -5.07 6.97 -8.19
CA CYS A 80 -4.50 6.35 -9.38
C CYS A 80 -5.56 6.09 -10.46
N LEU A 81 -6.74 5.60 -10.07
CA LEU A 81 -7.84 5.32 -10.99
C LEU A 81 -8.35 6.60 -11.68
N ILE A 82 -8.54 7.68 -10.93
CA ILE A 82 -8.97 8.98 -11.48
C ILE A 82 -7.94 9.48 -12.50
N LEU A 83 -6.65 9.43 -12.19
CA LEU A 83 -5.60 9.87 -13.12
C LEU A 83 -5.54 9.01 -14.39
N TYR A 84 -5.76 7.71 -14.25
CA TYR A 84 -5.86 6.80 -15.39
C TYR A 84 -7.05 7.13 -16.29
N MET A 85 -8.22 7.42 -15.72
CA MET A 85 -9.42 7.82 -16.47
C MET A 85 -9.26 9.17 -17.17
N LEU A 86 -8.40 10.08 -16.69
CA LEU A 86 -8.07 11.34 -17.35
C LEU A 86 -7.14 11.18 -18.55
N GLY A 87 -6.80 9.93 -18.93
CA GLY A 87 -5.98 9.62 -20.11
C GLY A 87 -4.47 9.85 -19.90
N HIS A 88 -4.05 10.00 -18.65
CA HIS A 88 -2.64 10.04 -18.30
C HIS A 88 -2.27 8.69 -17.66
N SER A 89 -1.31 7.99 -18.27
CA SER A 89 -0.62 6.90 -17.58
C SER A 89 0.39 7.54 -16.62
N PRO A 90 0.00 7.83 -15.37
CA PRO A 90 0.95 8.43 -14.46
C PRO A 90 2.02 7.37 -14.17
N LYS A 91 3.25 7.59 -14.60
CA LYS A 91 4.39 6.96 -13.97
C LYS A 91 4.47 7.53 -12.54
N ILE A 92 3.53 7.11 -11.70
CA ILE A 92 3.55 7.48 -10.27
C ILE A 92 4.65 6.64 -9.66
N GLU A 93 5.86 7.17 -9.69
CA GLU A 93 6.94 6.57 -8.92
C GLU A 93 6.53 6.54 -7.44
N PRO A 94 6.60 5.36 -6.82
CA PRO A 94 6.23 5.23 -5.41
C PRO A 94 7.11 6.16 -4.58
N THR A 95 6.47 7.02 -3.78
CA THR A 95 7.18 7.95 -2.90
C THR A 95 7.98 7.17 -1.85
N ILE A 96 9.09 7.76 -1.37
CA ILE A 96 9.87 7.17 -0.28
C ILE A 96 8.97 6.90 0.93
N PHE A 97 8.09 7.84 1.28
CA PHE A 97 7.12 7.67 2.36
C PHE A 97 6.07 6.59 2.06
N GLY A 98 5.68 6.39 0.80
CA GLY A 98 4.82 5.28 0.39
C GLY A 98 5.49 3.92 0.61
N LYS A 99 6.77 3.80 0.25
CA LYS A 99 7.57 2.59 0.50
C LYS A 99 7.75 2.35 2.01
N ALA A 100 8.09 3.38 2.78
CA ALA A 100 8.24 3.30 4.22
C ALA A 100 6.92 2.90 4.92
N SER A 101 5.78 3.47 4.49
CA SER A 101 4.46 3.11 4.99
C SER A 101 4.13 1.63 4.74
N ASN A 102 4.38 1.12 3.53
CA ASN A 102 4.17 -0.30 3.24
C ASN A 102 5.08 -1.19 4.08
N ALA A 103 6.37 -0.87 4.18
CA ALA A 103 7.31 -1.62 5.02
C ALA A 103 6.88 -1.64 6.50
N SER A 104 6.40 -0.51 7.05
CA SER A 104 5.90 -0.45 8.42
C SER A 104 4.65 -1.30 8.64
N GLN A 105 3.76 -1.39 7.64
CA GLN A 105 2.58 -2.26 7.68
C GLN A 105 2.97 -3.75 7.73
N PHE A 106 3.87 -4.18 6.84
CA PHE A 106 4.39 -5.56 6.87
C PHE A 106 5.08 -5.89 8.19
N THR A 107 5.90 -4.97 8.71
CA THR A 107 6.56 -5.11 10.01
C THR A 107 5.55 -5.25 11.14
N LEU A 108 4.49 -4.43 11.13
CA LEU A 108 3.44 -4.49 12.15
C LEU A 108 2.70 -5.84 12.16
N ILE A 109 2.34 -6.37 10.98
CA ILE A 109 1.73 -7.70 10.85
C ILE A 109 2.68 -8.78 11.36
N GLY A 110 3.96 -8.74 10.94
CA GLY A 110 4.96 -9.70 11.36
C GLY A 110 5.13 -9.73 12.89
N ILE A 111 5.26 -8.56 13.52
CA ILE A 111 5.36 -8.44 14.98
C ILE A 111 4.08 -8.94 15.66
N ALA A 112 2.90 -8.60 15.13
CA ALA A 112 1.62 -9.06 15.66
C ALA A 112 1.52 -10.59 15.66
N LEU A 113 1.91 -11.24 14.55
CA LEU A 113 1.93 -12.70 14.45
C LEU A 113 2.95 -13.34 15.39
N ILE A 114 4.11 -12.73 15.58
CA ILE A 114 5.12 -13.20 16.54
C ILE A 114 4.57 -13.12 17.96
N VAL A 115 4.01 -11.97 18.34
CA VAL A 115 3.46 -11.71 19.68
C VAL A 115 2.38 -12.72 20.05
N ILE A 116 1.49 -13.08 19.12
CA ILE A 116 0.45 -14.09 19.37
C ILE A 116 1.04 -15.49 19.59
N ASN A 117 2.13 -15.82 18.90
CA ASN A 117 2.78 -17.13 19.03
C ASN A 117 3.62 -17.25 20.32
N ILE A 118 4.13 -16.13 20.84
CA ILE A 118 4.90 -16.11 22.09
C ILE A 118 3.92 -16.02 23.25
N LYS A 119 3.74 -17.10 24.01
CA LYS A 119 2.80 -17.24 25.13
C LYS A 119 3.03 -16.28 26.32
N ASN A 120 3.96 -15.35 26.26
CA ASN A 120 4.45 -14.53 27.37
C ASN A 120 3.72 -13.19 27.56
N GLY A 121 2.51 -12.99 27.01
CA GLY A 121 1.77 -11.75 27.26
C GLY A 121 2.45 -10.50 26.69
N PHE A 122 3.33 -10.66 25.70
CA PHE A 122 3.98 -9.52 25.04
C PHE A 122 2.90 -8.66 24.37
N ILE A 123 2.88 -7.38 24.71
CA ILE A 123 1.96 -6.39 24.12
C ILE A 123 2.74 -5.63 23.05
N ILE A 124 2.13 -5.46 21.87
CA ILE A 124 2.72 -4.63 20.83
C ILE A 124 2.86 -3.20 21.35
N PRO A 125 4.06 -2.60 21.32
CA PRO A 125 4.26 -1.28 21.90
C PRO A 125 3.46 -0.21 21.13
N MET A 126 2.77 0.66 21.86
CA MET A 126 1.96 1.75 21.32
C MET A 126 2.73 2.65 20.33
N PRO A 127 4.02 2.97 20.52
CA PRO A 127 4.81 3.74 19.55
C PRO A 127 4.85 3.13 18.15
N LEU A 128 4.79 1.80 18.02
CA LEU A 128 4.79 1.13 16.72
C LEU A 128 3.50 1.42 15.94
N TYR A 129 2.35 1.40 16.62
CA TYR A 129 1.07 1.79 16.02
C TYR A 129 1.09 3.25 15.57
N MET A 130 1.59 4.16 16.44
CA MET A 130 1.68 5.58 16.14
C MET A 130 2.62 5.87 14.96
N LEU A 131 3.77 5.20 14.90
CA LEU A 131 4.70 5.34 13.78
C LEU A 131 4.05 4.89 12.46
N THR A 132 3.38 3.73 12.46
CA THR A 132 2.70 3.21 11.26
C THR A 132 1.58 4.14 10.83
N ALA A 133 0.75 4.63 11.77
CA ALA A 133 -0.32 5.58 11.47
C ALA A 133 0.22 6.90 10.91
N PHE A 134 1.30 7.42 11.49
CA PHE A 134 1.97 8.64 11.01
C PHE A 134 2.50 8.48 9.59
N LEU A 135 3.22 7.40 9.30
CA LEU A 135 3.72 7.12 7.95
C LEU A 135 2.57 6.95 6.94
N CYS A 136 1.48 6.29 7.34
CA CYS A 136 0.28 6.18 6.51
C CYS A 136 -0.35 7.54 6.22
N ALA A 137 -0.52 8.39 7.23
CA ALA A 137 -1.10 9.73 7.07
C ALA A 137 -0.24 10.62 6.15
N VAL A 138 1.07 10.69 6.39
CA VAL A 138 2.01 11.46 5.56
C VAL A 138 2.01 10.96 4.13
N SER A 139 2.06 9.63 3.93
CA SER A 139 2.00 9.02 2.60
C SER A 139 0.69 9.36 1.88
N GLY A 140 -0.46 9.23 2.56
CA GLY A 140 -1.77 9.55 2.00
C GLY A 140 -1.88 11.02 1.56
N LEU A 141 -1.44 11.94 2.42
CA LEU A 141 -1.41 13.38 2.10
C LEU A 141 -0.53 13.67 0.89
N GLN A 142 0.65 13.08 0.80
CA GLN A 142 1.52 13.25 -0.37
C GLN A 142 0.85 12.79 -1.67
N TYR A 143 0.13 11.66 -1.65
CA TYR A 143 -0.59 11.18 -2.83
C TYR A 143 -1.72 12.12 -3.23
N ILE A 144 -2.46 12.67 -2.26
CA ILE A 144 -3.52 13.67 -2.51
C ILE A 144 -2.91 14.92 -3.17
N PHE A 145 -1.84 15.49 -2.58
CA PHE A 145 -1.21 16.70 -3.14
C PHE A 145 -0.64 16.49 -4.54
N ARG A 146 0.02 15.35 -4.77
CA ARG A 146 0.55 15.00 -6.10
C ARG A 146 -0.57 14.78 -7.11
N GLY A 147 -1.64 14.08 -6.71
CA GLY A 147 -2.80 13.84 -7.55
C GLY A 147 -3.49 15.14 -7.97
N MET A 148 -3.73 16.07 -7.02
CA MET A 148 -4.32 17.38 -7.32
C MET A 148 -3.43 18.20 -8.25
N LYS A 149 -2.12 18.23 -8.02
CA LYS A 149 -1.18 18.96 -8.90
C LYS A 149 -1.17 18.40 -10.32
N LEU A 150 -1.22 17.08 -10.46
CA LEU A 150 -1.27 16.44 -11.78
C LEU A 150 -2.61 16.71 -12.47
N ALA A 151 -3.72 16.61 -11.74
CA ALA A 151 -5.05 16.88 -12.28
C ALA A 151 -5.20 18.35 -12.75
N SER A 152 -4.64 19.32 -12.03
CA SER A 152 -4.68 20.73 -12.42
C SER A 152 -3.87 21.00 -13.71
N VAL A 153 -2.72 20.35 -13.88
CA VAL A 153 -1.91 20.45 -15.09
C VAL A 153 -2.64 19.88 -16.29
N VAL A 154 -3.28 18.73 -16.14
CA VAL A 154 -4.06 18.06 -17.21
C VAL A 154 -5.27 18.90 -17.61
N MET A 155 -5.97 19.48 -16.64
CA MET A 155 -7.15 20.31 -16.87
C MET A 155 -6.77 21.61 -17.61
N ASN A 156 -5.67 22.25 -17.22
CA ASN A 156 -5.15 23.44 -17.90
C ASN A 156 -4.64 23.15 -19.33
N ALA A 157 -4.11 21.95 -19.58
CA ALA A 157 -3.69 21.56 -20.93
C ALA A 157 -4.87 21.28 -21.88
N LYS A 158 -6.05 20.93 -21.37
CA LYS A 158 -7.28 20.69 -22.15
C LYS A 158 -8.11 21.95 -22.40
N LEU A 159 -7.85 23.06 -21.70
CA LEU A 159 -8.54 24.33 -21.96
C LEU A 159 -7.97 24.96 -23.24
N PRO A 160 -8.80 25.31 -24.27
CA PRO A 160 -8.34 26.04 -25.44
C PRO A 160 -7.76 27.37 -24.97
N ARG A 161 -6.51 27.67 -25.33
CA ARG A 161 -5.91 28.97 -25.04
C ARG A 161 -6.72 30.02 -25.79
N PRO A 162 -7.41 30.93 -25.10
CA PRO A 162 -8.09 32.05 -25.79
C PRO A 162 -7.00 32.96 -26.32
N GLY A 163 -6.86 33.06 -27.65
CA GLY A 163 -6.10 34.16 -28.22
C GLY A 163 -5.04 33.88 -29.30
N LEU A 164 -5.07 32.73 -30.01
CA LEU A 164 -4.09 32.51 -31.07
C LEU A 164 -4.71 32.33 -32.49
N ASN A 165 -5.99 32.69 -32.65
CA ASN A 165 -6.63 32.72 -33.97
C ASN A 165 -7.17 34.13 -34.26
N SER A 166 -6.30 35.12 -34.32
CA SER A 166 -6.65 36.43 -34.93
C SER A 166 -5.39 37.11 -35.45
N THR A 167 -4.87 36.62 -36.56
CA THR A 167 -4.17 37.48 -37.52
C THR A 167 -4.64 37.06 -38.91
N PRO A 168 -5.15 38.01 -39.69
CA PRO A 168 -5.63 37.81 -41.07
C PRO A 168 -4.48 37.52 -42.00
#